data_045586c20df14192ddc4b64d89534bda
#
_entry.id   045586c20df14192ddc4b64d89534bda
#
_cell.length_a   1.000
_cell.length_b   1.000
_cell.length_c   1.000
_cell.angle_alpha   90.00
_cell.angle_beta   90.00
_cell.angle_gamma   90.00
#
_symmetry.space_group_name_H-M   'P 1'
#
loop_
_entity.id
_entity.type
_entity.pdbx_description
1 polymer ?
#
loop_
_entity_poly.entity_id
_entity_poly.type
_entity_poly.pdbx_seq_one_letter_code
_entity_poly.pdbx_strand_id
1 'polypeptide(L)'
;IRDVAPSRGLGDVYKRQLQDYLKEIIDIADLHGVENCYVWANGDLISGNIHKSIAVSNRENVIEQIVGVSELISEFLSELSPHFKNIYFSSVAGNHSRLEEKDLASPHERLDDLVEWYLKARLQNFKNIAFDNYEKIDDTMYLVNIRGKDYLGVHGDYDGSASKVQSLQTMAQRPVYAILSGHLHHNKIDNVQGVKTVMAGSFLGMDDYCVGKRIYGSQQQLVCVCTYTGIKAYYDIDFDTSIYRPQRSDIAA
;
A
#
# COMPACT_ATOMS: atom_id res chain seq x y z
N ILE A 1 -1.12 1.67 3.30
CA ILE A 1 -1.27 2.85 4.16
C ILE A 1 -2.75 2.90 4.53
N ARG A 2 -3.07 2.63 5.78
CA ARG A 2 -4.42 2.71 6.33
C ARG A 2 -4.39 3.80 7.41
N ASP A 3 -5.39 4.68 7.44
CA ASP A 3 -5.55 5.77 8.39
C ASP A 3 -4.41 6.80 8.42
N VAL A 4 -4.05 7.35 7.29
CA VAL A 4 -2.99 8.37 7.17
C VAL A 4 -3.53 9.80 7.28
N ALA A 5 -4.73 9.98 7.78
CA ALA A 5 -5.24 11.33 7.95
C ALA A 5 -4.72 11.95 9.27
N PRO A 6 -4.08 13.11 9.24
CA PRO A 6 -3.39 13.68 10.38
C PRO A 6 -4.34 14.38 11.33
N SER A 7 -4.78 13.74 12.41
CA SER A 7 -5.04 14.52 13.60
C SER A 7 -3.70 15.01 14.16
N ARG A 8 -3.63 16.24 14.71
CA ARG A 8 -2.41 16.75 15.36
C ARG A 8 -1.88 15.70 16.35
N GLY A 9 -0.78 15.04 16.00
CA GLY A 9 -0.17 13.93 16.75
C GLY A 9 -0.10 12.59 15.99
N LEU A 10 -1.15 12.13 15.28
CA LEU A 10 -1.10 10.90 14.48
C LEU A 10 -0.43 11.15 13.10
N GLY A 11 -0.67 12.28 12.48
CA GLY A 11 0.02 12.67 11.25
C GLY A 11 1.55 12.72 11.41
N ASP A 12 2.03 13.17 12.57
CA ASP A 12 3.46 13.16 12.89
C ASP A 12 4.02 11.74 13.04
N VAL A 13 3.22 10.79 13.51
CA VAL A 13 3.60 9.37 13.62
C VAL A 13 3.76 8.77 12.24
N TYR A 14 2.78 8.91 11.36
CA TYR A 14 2.85 8.37 9.99
C TYR A 14 3.94 9.03 9.17
N LYS A 15 4.15 10.33 9.34
CA LYS A 15 5.26 11.03 8.71
C LYS A 15 6.61 10.46 9.12
N ARG A 16 6.82 10.18 10.41
CA ARG A 16 8.05 9.54 10.90
C ARG A 16 8.20 8.13 10.34
N GLN A 17 7.13 7.32 10.36
CA GLN A 17 7.18 5.97 9.79
C GLN A 17 7.53 5.98 8.30
N LEU A 18 6.96 6.91 7.54
CA LEU A 18 7.32 7.08 6.13
C LEU A 18 8.77 7.54 5.94
N GLN A 19 9.28 8.39 6.84
CA GLN A 19 10.68 8.81 6.82
C GLN A 19 11.63 7.64 7.19
N ASP A 20 11.28 6.84 8.19
CA ASP A 20 12.03 5.64 8.54
C ASP A 20 12.01 4.63 7.39
N TYR A 21 10.85 4.43 6.76
CA TYR A 21 10.71 3.55 5.60
C TYR A 21 11.50 4.06 4.38
N LEU A 22 11.48 5.36 4.13
CA LEU A 22 12.28 6.02 3.10
C LEU A 22 13.77 5.71 3.27
N LYS A 23 14.28 5.85 4.50
CA LYS A 23 15.68 5.57 4.83
C LYS A 23 16.03 4.10 4.55
N GLU A 24 15.20 3.16 5.01
CA GLU A 24 15.40 1.73 4.74
C GLU A 24 15.42 1.43 3.23
N ILE A 25 14.53 2.03 2.45
CA ILE A 25 14.50 1.86 0.99
C ILE A 25 15.81 2.35 0.36
N ILE A 26 16.32 3.51 0.78
CA ILE A 26 17.56 4.09 0.25
C ILE A 26 18.75 3.20 0.63
N ASP A 27 18.87 2.80 1.89
CA ASP A 27 19.95 1.94 2.37
C ASP A 27 19.96 0.57 1.64
N ILE A 28 18.79 -0.02 1.40
CA ILE A 28 18.65 -1.27 0.62
C ILE A 28 19.01 -1.04 -0.85
N ALA A 29 18.58 0.06 -1.44
CA ALA A 29 18.89 0.39 -2.83
C ALA A 29 20.40 0.57 -3.03
N ASP A 30 21.07 1.28 -2.15
CA ASP A 30 22.53 1.48 -2.16
C ASP A 30 23.27 0.16 -1.99
N LEU A 31 22.84 -0.69 -1.03
CA LEU A 31 23.42 -2.01 -0.79
C LEU A 31 23.39 -2.91 -2.03
N HIS A 32 22.33 -2.81 -2.84
CA HIS A 32 22.12 -3.65 -4.01
C HIS A 32 22.48 -2.97 -5.34
N GLY A 33 22.86 -1.70 -5.32
CA GLY A 33 23.14 -0.92 -6.53
C GLY A 33 21.91 -0.77 -7.43
N VAL A 34 20.73 -0.48 -6.82
CA VAL A 34 19.45 -0.39 -7.54
C VAL A 34 19.23 1.02 -8.03
N GLU A 35 18.89 1.18 -9.32
CA GLU A 35 18.63 2.49 -9.94
C GLU A 35 17.14 2.84 -10.06
N ASN A 36 16.25 1.84 -10.05
CA ASN A 36 14.82 2.05 -10.28
C ASN A 36 14.00 1.56 -9.08
N CYS A 37 13.01 2.35 -8.70
CA CYS A 37 12.07 2.04 -7.63
C CYS A 37 10.68 1.81 -8.21
N TYR A 38 10.00 0.76 -7.76
CA TYR A 38 8.59 0.47 -8.05
C TYR A 38 7.81 0.57 -6.76
N VAL A 39 6.92 1.55 -6.66
CA VAL A 39 6.08 1.78 -5.50
C VAL A 39 4.68 1.23 -5.78
N TRP A 40 4.26 0.27 -4.96
CA TRP A 40 2.95 -0.37 -5.09
C TRP A 40 2.04 0.03 -3.93
N ALA A 41 0.97 0.74 -4.25
CA ALA A 41 -0.09 1.10 -3.33
C ALA A 41 -1.27 0.13 -3.52
N ASN A 42 -1.29 -0.95 -2.73
CA ASN A 42 -2.25 -2.04 -2.90
C ASN A 42 -3.58 -1.81 -2.15
N GLY A 43 -4.08 -0.56 -2.14
CA GLY A 43 -5.39 -0.18 -1.62
C GLY A 43 -5.43 0.06 -0.11
N ASP A 44 -6.61 0.43 0.37
CA ASP A 44 -6.86 0.87 1.75
C ASP A 44 -5.94 2.03 2.16
N LEU A 45 -5.82 3.02 1.27
CA LEU A 45 -5.06 4.24 1.53
C LEU A 45 -5.75 5.15 2.55
N ILE A 46 -7.05 4.96 2.74
CA ILE A 46 -7.90 5.66 3.70
C ILE A 46 -8.70 4.66 4.54
N SER A 47 -9.17 5.07 5.72
CA SER A 47 -10.12 4.30 6.54
C SER A 47 -11.51 4.25 5.95
N GLY A 48 -11.90 5.29 5.22
CA GLY A 48 -13.25 5.40 4.67
C GLY A 48 -14.34 5.46 5.73
N ASN A 49 -15.60 5.32 5.29
CA ASN A 49 -16.78 5.42 6.16
C ASN A 49 -17.73 4.22 6.06
N ILE A 50 -17.42 3.21 5.24
CA ILE A 50 -18.35 2.09 5.00
C ILE A 50 -18.47 1.14 6.22
N HIS A 51 -17.43 1.02 7.02
CA HIS A 51 -17.43 0.21 8.23
C HIS A 51 -17.82 1.05 9.42
N LYS A 52 -19.04 0.90 9.92
CA LYS A 52 -19.60 1.71 11.02
C LYS A 52 -18.70 1.76 12.26
N SER A 53 -18.07 0.63 12.62
CA SER A 53 -17.15 0.55 13.76
C SER A 53 -15.90 1.41 13.58
N ILE A 54 -15.43 1.58 12.35
CA ILE A 54 -14.28 2.42 12.00
C ILE A 54 -14.72 3.87 11.85
N ALA A 55 -15.84 4.10 11.17
CA ALA A 55 -16.38 5.45 10.94
C ALA A 55 -16.62 6.23 12.25
N VAL A 56 -17.04 5.55 13.32
CA VAL A 56 -17.26 6.17 14.65
C VAL A 56 -15.94 6.57 15.32
N SER A 57 -14.84 5.84 15.05
CA SER A 57 -13.52 6.14 15.61
C SER A 57 -12.69 7.07 14.72
N ASN A 58 -13.13 7.34 13.49
CA ASN A 58 -12.44 8.28 12.61
C ASN A 58 -12.45 9.69 13.21
N ARG A 59 -11.28 10.28 13.34
CA ARG A 59 -11.11 11.68 13.77
C ARG A 59 -11.31 12.68 12.65
N GLU A 60 -11.20 12.21 11.40
CA GLU A 60 -11.25 13.00 10.18
C GLU A 60 -12.31 12.48 9.24
N ASN A 61 -12.98 13.39 8.57
CA ASN A 61 -13.90 13.01 7.51
C ASN A 61 -13.14 12.47 6.28
N VAL A 62 -13.85 11.79 5.41
CA VAL A 62 -13.28 11.13 4.21
C VAL A 62 -12.49 12.09 3.31
N ILE A 63 -12.92 13.35 3.19
CA ILE A 63 -12.22 14.35 2.36
C ILE A 63 -10.86 14.69 2.98
N GLU A 64 -10.83 14.90 4.31
CA GLU A 64 -9.59 15.16 5.04
C GLU A 64 -8.63 13.97 4.94
N GLN A 65 -9.14 12.73 5.02
CA GLN A 65 -8.34 11.51 4.84
C GLN A 65 -7.69 11.47 3.44
N ILE A 66 -8.47 11.74 2.37
CA ILE A 66 -7.94 11.75 0.99
C ILE A 66 -6.88 12.83 0.82
N VAL A 67 -7.14 14.04 1.28
CA VAL A 67 -6.17 15.15 1.20
C VAL A 67 -4.90 14.80 1.97
N GLY A 68 -5.03 14.33 3.21
CA GLY A 68 -3.90 14.01 4.07
C GLY A 68 -3.01 12.90 3.49
N VAL A 69 -3.58 11.78 3.06
CA VAL A 69 -2.80 10.67 2.47
C VAL A 69 -2.15 11.08 1.15
N SER A 70 -2.85 11.88 0.34
CA SER A 70 -2.33 12.37 -0.94
C SER A 70 -1.09 13.25 -0.73
N GLU A 71 -1.12 14.16 0.23
CA GLU A 71 0.06 14.99 0.57
C GLU A 71 1.21 14.14 1.12
N LEU A 72 0.94 13.20 2.02
CA LEU A 72 1.96 12.31 2.60
C LEU A 72 2.66 11.46 1.54
N ILE A 73 1.91 10.84 0.63
CA ILE A 73 2.50 10.04 -0.46
C ILE A 73 3.25 10.94 -1.44
N SER A 74 2.76 12.16 -1.73
CA SER A 74 3.45 13.08 -2.62
C SER A 74 4.79 13.55 -2.01
N GLU A 75 4.84 13.84 -0.71
CA GLU A 75 6.06 14.15 0.02
C GLU A 75 7.04 12.98 -0.05
N PHE A 76 6.59 11.78 0.29
CA PHE A 76 7.38 10.55 0.22
C PHE A 76 8.00 10.29 -1.17
N LEU A 77 7.20 10.39 -2.25
CA LEU A 77 7.69 10.20 -3.62
C LEU A 77 8.66 11.30 -4.04
N SER A 78 8.43 12.55 -3.60
CA SER A 78 9.34 13.67 -3.86
C SER A 78 10.70 13.48 -3.18
N GLU A 79 10.69 12.97 -1.94
CA GLU A 79 11.91 12.67 -1.17
C GLU A 79 12.66 11.46 -1.74
N LEU A 80 11.96 10.46 -2.31
CA LEU A 80 12.59 9.36 -3.03
C LEU A 80 13.25 9.80 -4.36
N SER A 81 12.71 10.83 -5.00
CA SER A 81 13.10 11.22 -6.37
C SER A 81 14.61 11.46 -6.56
N PRO A 82 15.36 12.11 -5.66
CA PRO A 82 16.80 12.30 -5.83
C PRO A 82 17.63 11.01 -5.78
N HIS A 83 17.09 9.93 -5.23
CA HIS A 83 17.81 8.68 -4.96
C HIS A 83 17.66 7.63 -6.06
N PHE A 84 16.73 7.82 -6.98
CA PHE A 84 16.44 6.86 -8.05
C PHE A 84 16.43 7.51 -9.42
N LYS A 85 16.91 6.77 -10.40
CA LYS A 85 16.87 7.18 -11.80
C LYS A 85 15.42 7.24 -12.31
N ASN A 86 14.61 6.26 -11.93
CA ASN A 86 13.18 6.23 -12.23
C ASN A 86 12.41 5.67 -11.03
N ILE A 87 11.25 6.28 -10.77
CA ILE A 87 10.26 5.81 -9.82
C ILE A 87 8.97 5.52 -10.59
N TYR A 88 8.43 4.33 -10.42
CA TYR A 88 7.20 3.89 -11.06
C TYR A 88 6.15 3.66 -9.97
N PHE A 89 5.07 4.41 -10.01
CA PHE A 89 3.97 4.26 -9.06
C PHE A 89 2.80 3.52 -9.72
N SER A 90 2.23 2.56 -9.02
CA SER A 90 1.01 1.86 -9.41
C SER A 90 0.11 1.65 -8.19
N SER A 91 -1.19 1.71 -8.40
CA SER A 91 -2.18 1.54 -7.33
C SER A 91 -3.38 0.72 -7.76
N VAL A 92 -4.01 0.08 -6.78
CA VAL A 92 -5.37 -0.46 -6.86
C VAL A 92 -6.16 0.03 -5.66
N ALA A 93 -7.46 0.15 -5.83
CA ALA A 93 -8.34 0.57 -4.76
C ALA A 93 -8.63 -0.57 -3.77
N GLY A 94 -8.64 -0.23 -2.49
CA GLY A 94 -9.00 -1.15 -1.41
C GLY A 94 -10.49 -1.20 -1.09
N ASN A 95 -10.87 -2.06 -0.17
CA ASN A 95 -12.26 -2.20 0.23
C ASN A 95 -12.77 -1.04 1.10
N HIS A 96 -11.88 -0.33 1.79
CA HIS A 96 -12.23 0.85 2.60
C HIS A 96 -12.56 2.09 1.76
N SER A 97 -12.13 2.12 0.51
CA SER A 97 -12.38 3.23 -0.43
C SER A 97 -13.72 3.15 -1.16
N ARG A 98 -14.56 2.14 -0.87
CA ARG A 98 -15.92 2.03 -1.42
C ARG A 98 -16.81 3.17 -0.93
N LEU A 99 -17.75 3.59 -1.78
CA LEU A 99 -18.79 4.57 -1.42
C LEU A 99 -19.98 3.92 -0.74
N GLU A 100 -20.22 2.62 -1.00
CA GLU A 100 -21.33 1.83 -0.49
C GLU A 100 -20.85 0.50 0.09
N GLU A 101 -21.75 -0.23 0.77
CA GLU A 101 -21.48 -1.59 1.25
C GLU A 101 -21.12 -2.54 0.10
N LYS A 102 -20.39 -3.60 0.41
CA LYS A 102 -19.75 -4.50 -0.56
C LYS A 102 -20.65 -4.90 -1.75
N ASP A 103 -21.88 -5.28 -1.46
CA ASP A 103 -22.80 -5.81 -2.48
C ASP A 103 -23.51 -4.72 -3.30
N LEU A 104 -23.40 -3.46 -2.88
CA LEU A 104 -23.99 -2.29 -3.54
C LEU A 104 -22.93 -1.40 -4.18
N ALA A 105 -21.65 -1.59 -3.83
CA ALA A 105 -20.57 -0.75 -4.29
C ALA A 105 -20.20 -1.03 -5.75
N SER A 106 -20.18 0.02 -6.56
CA SER A 106 -19.61 -0.04 -7.90
C SER A 106 -18.11 -0.33 -7.83
N PRO A 107 -17.57 -1.27 -8.63
CA PRO A 107 -16.12 -1.46 -8.73
C PRO A 107 -15.40 -0.25 -9.34
N HIS A 108 -16.10 0.60 -10.07
CA HIS A 108 -15.57 1.77 -10.79
C HIS A 108 -15.61 3.07 -9.97
N GLU A 109 -16.13 3.03 -8.73
CA GLU A 109 -16.28 4.19 -7.87
C GLU A 109 -15.50 3.95 -6.57
N ARG A 110 -14.24 4.39 -6.55
CA ARG A 110 -13.32 4.21 -5.44
C ARG A 110 -12.65 5.52 -5.04
N LEU A 111 -12.63 5.80 -3.74
CA LEU A 111 -12.00 7.01 -3.21
C LEU A 111 -10.47 6.99 -3.35
N ASP A 112 -9.85 5.81 -3.32
CA ASP A 112 -8.40 5.67 -3.53
C ASP A 112 -7.95 6.18 -4.91
N ASP A 113 -8.81 6.14 -5.94
CA ASP A 113 -8.50 6.66 -7.28
C ASP A 113 -8.25 8.18 -7.28
N LEU A 114 -8.84 8.91 -6.34
CA LEU A 114 -8.60 10.34 -6.15
C LEU A 114 -7.17 10.62 -5.67
N VAL A 115 -6.59 9.71 -4.90
CA VAL A 115 -5.20 9.81 -4.44
C VAL A 115 -4.25 9.75 -5.64
N GLU A 116 -4.39 8.74 -6.50
CA GLU A 116 -3.55 8.63 -7.70
C GLU A 116 -3.73 9.83 -8.65
N TRP A 117 -4.97 10.27 -8.86
CA TRP A 117 -5.24 11.46 -9.65
C TRP A 117 -4.53 12.70 -9.09
N TYR A 118 -4.58 12.90 -7.77
CA TYR A 118 -3.88 14.01 -7.10
C TYR A 118 -2.37 13.90 -7.27
N LEU A 119 -1.79 12.72 -7.06
CA LEU A 119 -0.35 12.49 -7.18
C LEU A 119 0.14 12.82 -8.60
N LYS A 120 -0.59 12.41 -9.65
CA LYS A 120 -0.28 12.76 -11.05
C LYS A 120 -0.23 14.28 -11.26
N ALA A 121 -1.19 15.02 -10.72
CA ALA A 121 -1.24 16.47 -10.81
C ALA A 121 -0.12 17.14 -9.99
N ARG A 122 0.11 16.68 -8.77
CA ARG A 122 1.04 17.26 -7.80
C ARG A 122 2.50 17.05 -8.21
N LEU A 123 2.82 15.90 -8.79
CA LEU A 123 4.17 15.48 -9.13
C LEU A 123 4.53 15.59 -10.62
N GLN A 124 3.70 16.26 -11.42
CA GLN A 124 3.88 16.41 -12.88
C GLN A 124 5.23 17.01 -13.32
N ASN A 125 5.89 17.74 -12.44
CA ASN A 125 7.20 18.37 -12.71
C ASN A 125 8.39 17.44 -12.41
N PHE A 126 8.19 16.33 -11.73
CA PHE A 126 9.21 15.33 -11.47
C PHE A 126 9.38 14.44 -12.69
N LYS A 127 10.50 14.59 -13.43
CA LYS A 127 10.72 13.91 -14.72
C LYS A 127 11.00 12.40 -14.58
N ASN A 128 11.38 11.97 -13.38
CA ASN A 128 11.71 10.59 -13.06
C ASN A 128 10.63 9.86 -12.25
N ILE A 129 9.45 10.46 -12.04
CA ILE A 129 8.29 9.81 -11.43
C ILE A 129 7.25 9.55 -12.52
N ALA A 130 6.88 8.29 -12.73
CA ALA A 130 5.91 7.85 -13.74
C ALA A 130 4.74 7.09 -13.10
N PHE A 131 3.54 7.32 -13.62
CA PHE A 131 2.27 6.73 -13.16
C PHE A 131 1.59 5.87 -14.23
N ASP A 132 2.26 5.59 -15.33
CA ASP A 132 1.75 4.90 -16.51
C ASP A 132 2.58 3.66 -16.90
N ASN A 133 3.48 3.21 -16.03
CA ASN A 133 4.34 2.05 -16.26
C ASN A 133 3.68 0.74 -15.80
N TYR A 134 2.38 0.64 -15.96
CA TYR A 134 1.62 -0.57 -15.65
C TYR A 134 0.46 -0.75 -16.61
N GLU A 135 0.03 -1.99 -16.80
CA GLU A 135 -1.17 -2.35 -17.54
C GLU A 135 -2.33 -2.52 -16.54
N LYS A 136 -3.36 -1.69 -16.65
CA LYS A 136 -4.58 -1.85 -15.86
C LYS A 136 -5.42 -2.97 -16.50
N ILE A 137 -5.58 -4.08 -15.79
CA ILE A 137 -6.43 -5.19 -16.24
C ILE A 137 -7.90 -4.85 -16.02
N ASP A 138 -8.22 -4.39 -14.82
CA ASP A 138 -9.50 -3.80 -14.44
C ASP A 138 -9.29 -2.84 -13.26
N ASP A 139 -10.36 -2.35 -12.63
CA ASP A 139 -10.27 -1.39 -11.53
C ASP A 139 -9.72 -2.01 -10.22
N THR A 140 -9.52 -3.32 -10.18
CA THR A 140 -9.03 -4.07 -9.01
C THR A 140 -7.69 -4.75 -9.24
N MET A 141 -7.17 -4.72 -10.50
CA MET A 141 -5.95 -5.43 -10.87
C MET A 141 -5.08 -4.65 -11.84
N TYR A 142 -3.78 -4.65 -11.61
CA TYR A 142 -2.79 -4.13 -12.55
C TYR A 142 -1.63 -5.11 -12.75
N LEU A 143 -0.94 -4.99 -13.87
CA LEU A 143 0.29 -5.72 -14.18
C LEU A 143 1.46 -4.76 -14.35
N VAL A 144 2.57 -5.07 -13.69
CA VAL A 144 3.85 -4.37 -13.87
C VAL A 144 4.87 -5.37 -14.39
N ASN A 145 5.54 -5.04 -15.50
CA ASN A 145 6.66 -5.83 -15.98
C ASN A 145 7.98 -5.32 -15.40
N ILE A 146 8.65 -6.14 -14.61
CA ILE A 146 9.98 -5.82 -14.08
C ILE A 146 10.98 -6.83 -14.62
N ARG A 147 11.91 -6.35 -15.45
CA ARG A 147 13.00 -7.16 -16.02
C ARG A 147 12.49 -8.43 -16.72
N GLY A 148 11.37 -8.34 -17.44
CA GLY A 148 10.78 -9.43 -18.21
C GLY A 148 9.93 -10.41 -17.39
N LYS A 149 9.58 -10.07 -16.16
CA LYS A 149 8.65 -10.83 -15.32
C LYS A 149 7.44 -9.99 -14.97
N ASP A 150 6.27 -10.58 -15.09
CA ASP A 150 5.00 -9.92 -14.80
C ASP A 150 4.63 -10.10 -13.33
N TYR A 151 4.34 -8.98 -12.66
CA TYR A 151 3.88 -8.89 -11.29
C TYR A 151 2.45 -8.36 -11.30
N LEU A 152 1.53 -9.11 -10.75
CA LEU A 152 0.12 -8.76 -10.65
C LEU A 152 -0.16 -8.12 -9.29
N GLY A 153 -0.65 -6.88 -9.28
CA GLY A 153 -1.09 -6.19 -8.07
C GLY A 153 -2.60 -6.29 -7.89
N VAL A 154 -3.03 -6.64 -6.68
CA VAL A 154 -4.42 -6.70 -6.23
C VAL A 154 -4.52 -6.16 -4.81
N HIS A 155 -5.73 -5.79 -4.35
CA HIS A 155 -5.89 -5.42 -2.94
C HIS A 155 -5.82 -6.64 -2.01
N GLY A 156 -6.57 -7.69 -2.27
CA GLY A 156 -6.56 -8.94 -1.51
C GLY A 156 -7.88 -9.30 -0.81
N ASP A 157 -8.89 -8.44 -0.80
CA ASP A 157 -10.18 -8.70 -0.15
C ASP A 157 -11.04 -9.75 -0.89
N TYR A 158 -10.76 -9.97 -2.17
CA TYR A 158 -11.37 -11.02 -2.99
C TYR A 158 -10.43 -12.23 -3.22
N ASP A 159 -9.15 -12.12 -2.85
CA ASP A 159 -8.07 -12.95 -3.38
C ASP A 159 -7.38 -13.81 -2.31
N GLY A 160 -7.99 -13.92 -1.13
CA GLY A 160 -7.40 -14.50 0.07
C GLY A 160 -7.20 -16.04 0.06
N SER A 161 -7.51 -16.75 -1.03
CA SER A 161 -7.34 -18.21 -1.09
C SER A 161 -6.38 -18.66 -2.19
N ALA A 162 -5.71 -19.80 -1.96
CA ALA A 162 -4.81 -20.41 -2.94
C ALA A 162 -5.47 -20.69 -4.30
N SER A 163 -6.78 -20.97 -4.32
CA SER A 163 -7.54 -21.18 -5.56
C SER A 163 -7.63 -19.92 -6.42
N LYS A 164 -7.52 -18.74 -5.84
CA LYS A 164 -7.59 -17.47 -6.56
C LYS A 164 -6.39 -17.21 -7.45
N VAL A 165 -5.23 -17.76 -7.13
CA VAL A 165 -4.00 -17.60 -7.95
C VAL A 165 -4.26 -18.00 -9.41
N GLN A 166 -4.92 -19.13 -9.65
CA GLN A 166 -5.25 -19.56 -11.01
C GLN A 166 -6.30 -18.66 -11.67
N SER A 167 -7.31 -18.22 -10.92
CA SER A 167 -8.35 -17.29 -11.42
C SER A 167 -7.74 -15.97 -11.84
N LEU A 168 -6.86 -15.40 -11.03
CA LEU A 168 -6.18 -14.13 -11.31
C LEU A 168 -5.31 -14.21 -12.58
N GLN A 169 -4.55 -15.31 -12.78
CA GLN A 169 -3.80 -15.52 -14.01
C GLN A 169 -4.71 -15.67 -15.24
N THR A 170 -5.86 -16.31 -15.07
CA THR A 170 -6.85 -16.44 -16.15
C THR A 170 -7.44 -15.07 -16.52
N MET A 171 -7.77 -14.24 -15.53
CA MET A 171 -8.26 -12.88 -15.75
C MET A 171 -7.19 -11.99 -16.40
N ALA A 172 -5.94 -12.11 -15.98
CA ALA A 172 -4.81 -11.42 -16.60
C ALA A 172 -4.45 -11.96 -18.00
N GLN A 173 -5.03 -13.09 -18.43
CA GLN A 173 -4.80 -13.76 -19.71
C GLN A 173 -3.31 -14.14 -19.95
N ARG A 174 -2.54 -14.30 -18.89
CA ARG A 174 -1.13 -14.69 -18.94
C ARG A 174 -0.64 -15.26 -17.61
N PRO A 175 0.42 -16.08 -17.62
CA PRO A 175 1.08 -16.50 -16.39
C PRO A 175 1.81 -15.30 -15.77
N VAL A 176 1.75 -15.19 -14.43
CA VAL A 176 2.46 -14.17 -13.68
C VAL A 176 3.54 -14.78 -12.81
N TYR A 177 4.62 -14.03 -12.59
CA TYR A 177 5.71 -14.45 -11.72
C TYR A 177 5.33 -14.32 -10.24
N ALA A 178 4.66 -13.23 -9.89
CA ALA A 178 4.23 -12.97 -8.53
C ALA A 178 2.89 -12.22 -8.47
N ILE A 179 2.16 -12.43 -7.39
CA ILE A 179 0.97 -11.66 -7.02
C ILE A 179 1.31 -10.85 -5.78
N LEU A 180 1.03 -9.56 -5.83
CA LEU A 180 1.31 -8.58 -4.79
C LEU A 180 -0.01 -8.13 -4.19
N SER A 181 -0.14 -8.16 -2.87
CA SER A 181 -1.38 -7.81 -2.18
C SER A 181 -1.13 -7.07 -0.86
N GLY A 182 -2.20 -6.57 -0.27
CA GLY A 182 -2.28 -6.01 1.07
C GLY A 182 -3.38 -6.68 1.88
N HIS A 183 -4.30 -5.90 2.44
CA HIS A 183 -5.55 -6.26 3.11
C HIS A 183 -5.42 -6.93 4.49
N LEU A 184 -4.61 -7.95 4.67
CA LEU A 184 -4.52 -8.71 5.93
C LEU A 184 -3.55 -8.13 6.96
N HIS A 185 -2.95 -6.97 6.71
CA HIS A 185 -2.14 -6.16 7.63
C HIS A 185 -0.91 -6.86 8.24
N HIS A 186 -0.37 -7.86 7.56
CA HIS A 186 0.90 -8.48 7.96
C HIS A 186 1.72 -8.85 6.72
N ASN A 187 3.04 -8.83 6.86
CA ASN A 187 3.92 -9.29 5.79
C ASN A 187 3.82 -10.81 5.67
N LYS A 188 3.66 -11.29 4.46
CA LYS A 188 3.65 -12.71 4.15
C LYS A 188 4.23 -12.99 2.78
N ILE A 189 5.08 -13.98 2.70
CA ILE A 189 5.65 -14.46 1.45
C ILE A 189 5.38 -15.97 1.36
N ASP A 190 4.80 -16.38 0.25
CA ASP A 190 4.46 -17.79 0.01
C ASP A 190 4.71 -18.17 -1.45
N ASN A 191 4.60 -19.45 -1.77
CA ASN A 191 4.63 -19.97 -3.14
C ASN A 191 3.42 -20.88 -3.34
N VAL A 192 2.47 -20.39 -4.12
CA VAL A 192 1.23 -21.10 -4.38
C VAL A 192 1.21 -21.55 -5.83
N GLN A 193 1.26 -22.86 -6.05
CA GLN A 193 1.23 -23.47 -7.39
C GLN A 193 2.32 -22.91 -8.35
N GLY A 194 3.49 -22.58 -7.80
CA GLY A 194 4.61 -22.04 -8.60
C GLY A 194 4.59 -20.52 -8.76
N VAL A 195 3.54 -19.83 -8.33
CA VAL A 195 3.44 -18.37 -8.32
C VAL A 195 3.82 -17.84 -6.93
N LYS A 196 4.70 -16.85 -6.86
CA LYS A 196 5.00 -16.17 -5.59
C LYS A 196 3.82 -15.30 -5.19
N THR A 197 3.42 -15.37 -3.92
CA THR A 197 2.47 -14.43 -3.33
C THR A 197 3.20 -13.59 -2.30
N VAL A 198 3.12 -12.28 -2.45
CA VAL A 198 3.80 -11.29 -1.61
C VAL A 198 2.77 -10.34 -1.07
N MET A 199 2.55 -10.39 0.21
CA MET A 199 1.60 -9.55 0.92
C MET A 199 2.35 -8.55 1.78
N ALA A 200 2.02 -7.28 1.65
CA ALA A 200 2.56 -6.23 2.49
C ALA A 200 1.65 -5.98 3.70
N GLY A 201 2.26 -5.70 4.82
CA GLY A 201 1.58 -5.27 6.04
C GLY A 201 1.04 -3.84 5.97
N SER A 202 0.75 -3.26 7.10
CA SER A 202 0.18 -1.92 7.24
C SER A 202 1.10 -1.01 8.04
N PHE A 203 1.10 0.28 7.74
CA PHE A 203 1.69 1.30 8.62
C PHE A 203 0.88 1.48 9.90
N LEU A 204 -0.42 1.15 9.85
CA LEU A 204 -1.27 1.18 11.01
C LEU A 204 -1.06 -0.09 11.84
N GLY A 205 -0.77 0.09 13.12
CA GLY A 205 -0.77 -1.02 14.08
C GLY A 205 -2.19 -1.42 14.49
N MET A 206 -2.37 -1.66 15.78
CA MET A 206 -3.69 -2.00 16.34
C MET A 206 -4.56 -0.74 16.46
N ASP A 207 -5.69 -0.73 15.77
CA ASP A 207 -6.79 0.22 15.94
C ASP A 207 -7.90 -0.34 16.83
N ASP A 208 -8.93 0.46 17.09
CA ASP A 208 -10.10 0.05 17.90
C ASP A 208 -10.86 -1.14 17.27
N TYR A 209 -10.85 -1.25 15.94
CA TYR A 209 -11.41 -2.40 15.24
C TYR A 209 -10.62 -3.67 15.52
N CYS A 210 -9.29 -3.60 15.44
CA CYS A 210 -8.38 -4.70 15.74
C CYS A 210 -8.56 -5.16 17.19
N VAL A 211 -8.63 -4.21 18.14
CA VAL A 211 -8.89 -4.51 19.56
C VAL A 211 -10.24 -5.20 19.75
N GLY A 212 -11.29 -4.67 19.14
CA GLY A 212 -12.64 -5.23 19.21
C GLY A 212 -12.77 -6.63 18.61
N LYS A 213 -12.00 -6.93 17.56
CA LYS A 213 -11.97 -8.22 16.87
C LYS A 213 -10.91 -9.18 17.39
N ARG A 214 -10.07 -8.76 18.36
CA ARG A 214 -8.92 -9.54 18.85
C ARG A 214 -7.93 -9.91 17.75
N ILE A 215 -7.73 -9.02 16.78
CA ILE A 215 -6.75 -9.15 15.71
C ILE A 215 -5.51 -8.38 16.12
N TYR A 216 -4.37 -9.06 16.13
CA TYR A 216 -3.07 -8.40 16.35
C TYR A 216 -2.46 -8.05 14.99
N GLY A 217 -2.01 -6.80 14.84
CA GLY A 217 -1.22 -6.34 13.70
C GLY A 217 -0.02 -5.54 14.19
N SER A 218 1.17 -5.90 13.73
CA SER A 218 2.36 -5.05 13.85
C SER A 218 2.40 -4.05 12.70
N GLN A 219 3.06 -2.92 12.95
CA GLN A 219 3.32 -1.92 11.92
C GLN A 219 4.49 -2.40 11.08
N GLN A 220 4.25 -2.79 9.85
CA GLN A 220 5.27 -3.37 8.99
C GLN A 220 5.03 -3.07 7.51
N GLN A 221 6.13 -3.00 6.76
CA GLN A 221 6.14 -2.90 5.32
C GLN A 221 7.16 -3.86 4.71
N LEU A 222 7.14 -4.02 3.41
CA LEU A 222 8.00 -4.97 2.70
C LEU A 222 8.74 -4.29 1.57
N VAL A 223 10.04 -4.56 1.46
CA VAL A 223 10.86 -4.16 0.30
C VAL A 223 11.34 -5.41 -0.43
N CYS A 224 11.18 -5.44 -1.75
CA CYS A 224 11.62 -6.53 -2.62
C CYS A 224 12.72 -6.06 -3.56
N VAL A 225 13.83 -6.79 -3.61
CA VAL A 225 14.89 -6.56 -4.60
C VAL A 225 14.67 -7.48 -5.79
N CYS A 226 14.36 -6.90 -6.95
CA CYS A 226 14.02 -7.63 -8.18
C CYS A 226 15.20 -7.69 -9.14
N THR A 227 15.42 -8.86 -9.74
CA THR A 227 16.44 -9.13 -10.75
C THR A 227 15.83 -9.76 -12.01
N TYR A 228 16.61 -10.04 -13.05
CA TYR A 228 16.15 -10.80 -14.23
C TYR A 228 15.64 -12.21 -13.89
N THR A 229 16.13 -12.80 -12.80
CA THR A 229 15.66 -14.11 -12.35
C THR A 229 14.43 -14.03 -11.43
N GLY A 230 14.00 -12.82 -11.06
CA GLY A 230 12.86 -12.54 -10.18
C GLY A 230 13.29 -11.89 -8.88
N ILE A 231 12.49 -12.02 -7.83
CA ILE A 231 12.80 -11.45 -6.51
C ILE A 231 13.99 -12.21 -5.91
N LYS A 232 15.07 -11.49 -5.63
CA LYS A 232 16.30 -12.00 -5.06
C LYS A 232 16.33 -11.92 -3.54
N ALA A 233 15.77 -10.84 -2.98
CA ALA A 233 15.74 -10.60 -1.55
C ALA A 233 14.42 -9.93 -1.15
N TYR A 234 14.01 -10.21 0.08
CA TYR A 234 12.91 -9.57 0.77
C TYR A 234 13.44 -8.95 2.04
N TYR A 235 13.01 -7.74 2.33
CA TYR A 235 13.30 -7.03 3.57
C TYR A 235 11.99 -6.77 4.28
N ASP A 236 11.86 -7.38 5.44
CA ASP A 236 10.74 -7.18 6.35
C ASP A 236 11.07 -5.98 7.23
N ILE A 237 10.32 -4.89 7.08
CA ILE A 237 10.56 -3.64 7.78
C ILE A 237 9.51 -3.49 8.86
N ASP A 238 9.92 -3.76 10.10
CA ASP A 238 9.10 -3.54 11.29
C ASP A 238 9.37 -2.13 11.84
N PHE A 239 8.30 -1.38 12.10
CA PHE A 239 8.40 -0.07 12.76
C PHE A 239 8.35 -0.24 14.28
N ASP A 240 9.22 0.50 14.99
CA ASP A 240 9.26 0.45 16.45
C ASP A 240 7.96 1.01 17.06
N THR A 241 7.12 0.11 17.52
CA THR A 241 5.82 0.45 18.12
C THR A 241 5.95 1.15 19.48
N SER A 242 7.12 1.08 20.13
CA SER A 242 7.34 1.73 21.44
C SER A 242 7.38 3.25 21.33
N ILE A 243 7.82 3.76 20.18
CA ILE A 243 7.89 5.19 19.86
C ILE A 243 6.49 5.76 19.54
N TYR A 244 5.57 4.91 19.09
CA TYR A 244 4.27 5.29 18.54
C TYR A 244 3.08 4.94 19.44
N ARG A 245 3.31 4.44 20.66
CA ARG A 245 2.22 4.21 21.62
C ARG A 245 1.71 5.56 22.13
N PRO A 246 0.41 5.87 21.95
CA PRO A 246 -0.18 7.00 22.64
C PRO A 246 0.06 6.82 24.14
N GLN A 247 0.55 7.86 24.79
CA GLN A 247 0.70 7.82 26.24
C GLN A 247 -0.68 7.66 26.86
N ARG A 248 -0.81 6.86 27.92
CA ARG A 248 -2.10 6.60 28.61
C ARG A 248 -2.86 7.86 29.02
N SER A 249 -2.19 9.01 29.10
CA SER A 249 -2.76 10.33 29.35
C SER A 249 -3.65 10.86 28.21
N ASP A 250 -3.46 10.34 26.97
CA ASP A 250 -4.18 10.84 25.79
C ASP A 250 -5.48 10.08 25.53
N ILE A 251 -5.75 9.02 26.32
CA ILE A 251 -6.95 8.16 26.22
C ILE A 251 -8.04 8.62 27.20
N ALA A 252 -7.72 9.55 28.09
CA ALA A 252 -8.61 10.00 29.19
C ALA A 252 -9.16 11.41 29.02
N ALA A 253 -9.48 11.82 27.79
CA ALA A 253 -10.13 13.09 27.52
C ALA A 253 -11.37 12.92 26.64
#